data_79e9f8d32c2c0ce948f1d26b6a464fb8
#
_entry.id   79e9f8d32c2c0ce948f1d26b6a464fb8
#
_cell.length_a   1.000
_cell.length_b   1.000
_cell.length_c   1.000
_cell.angle_alpha   90.00
_cell.angle_beta   90.00
_cell.angle_gamma   90.00
#
_symmetry.space_group_name_H-M   'P 1'
#
loop_
_entity.id
_entity.type
_entity.pdbx_description
1 polymer ?
#
loop_
_entity_poly.entity_id
_entity_poly.type
_entity_poly.pdbx_seq_one_letter_code
_entity_poly.pdbx_strand_id
1 'polypeptide(L)'
;GLGLTLAVKESAFVLWAIYAVLPEKRLAQQKIVLQTLGYGRFQTLSWLILPAIAPVLGAVMLAVLAWSLSVVDVAIVLGPGNPPTLAVLAWQWLSQGDAQQQAKGTLLCLLLLLLLAALAALGYGLWKAWVRTLADLTGTRPRSQRVLPERALSGFLPACGVLCAAVLLMLAQRDDVGPVGSSLSFGLLSSLTGLVVGLLWLEWGPQRGTLWVWLPLALPALPLVTGQYAIALHLGIDGHYAAVLWSHLLWVLPWMLLVLQPAWRRIDPRLILTARTLGWRRTKIFLLLKCPLLVRPALLAFATGFSVSMAQYMPTLWLGAGRFATLTTETVALSSGGSIPILANRALGLLLVTGTVFGLAALLSRLVGRYRQGLR
;
A
#
# COMPACT_ATOMS: atom_id res chain seq x y z
N GLY A 1 3.34 22.12 1.85
CA GLY A 1 2.99 21.15 2.90
C GLY A 1 2.49 19.82 2.33
N LEU A 2 1.18 19.72 2.06
CA LEU A 2 0.51 18.45 1.73
C LEU A 2 1.20 17.63 0.61
N GLY A 3 1.47 18.27 -0.55
CA GLY A 3 2.09 17.57 -1.68
C GLY A 3 3.49 17.00 -1.37
N LEU A 4 4.31 17.70 -0.60
CA LEU A 4 5.63 17.23 -0.19
C LEU A 4 5.51 16.02 0.76
N THR A 5 4.60 16.08 1.73
CA THR A 5 4.37 14.99 2.68
C THR A 5 3.90 13.73 1.98
N LEU A 6 2.95 13.86 1.04
CA LEU A 6 2.48 12.74 0.22
C LEU A 6 3.61 12.19 -0.66
N ALA A 7 4.42 13.05 -1.29
CA ALA A 7 5.54 12.61 -2.12
C ALA A 7 6.58 11.80 -1.33
N VAL A 8 6.93 12.24 -0.12
CA VAL A 8 7.87 11.51 0.76
C VAL A 8 7.28 10.18 1.20
N LYS A 9 6.02 10.16 1.64
CA LYS A 9 5.31 8.94 2.08
C LYS A 9 5.21 7.92 0.94
N GLU A 10 4.72 8.35 -0.21
CA GLU A 10 4.47 7.45 -1.34
C GLU A 10 5.76 7.00 -2.03
N SER A 11 6.86 7.76 -1.94
CA SER A 11 8.16 7.34 -2.47
C SER A 11 8.67 6.05 -1.82
N ALA A 12 8.42 5.84 -0.53
CA ALA A 12 8.75 4.59 0.16
C ALA A 12 7.99 3.40 -0.42
N PHE A 13 6.69 3.57 -0.71
CA PHE A 13 5.88 2.53 -1.35
C PHE A 13 6.34 2.23 -2.78
N VAL A 14 6.60 3.27 -3.59
CA VAL A 14 7.11 3.12 -4.97
C VAL A 14 8.43 2.34 -4.96
N LEU A 15 9.37 2.70 -4.08
CA LEU A 15 10.66 2.01 -3.96
C LEU A 15 10.49 0.54 -3.56
N TRP A 16 9.63 0.27 -2.59
CA TRP A 16 9.35 -1.10 -2.16
C TRP A 16 8.73 -1.94 -3.28
N ALA A 17 7.75 -1.40 -4.00
CA ALA A 17 7.08 -2.11 -5.08
C ALA A 17 8.02 -2.40 -6.26
N ILE A 18 8.88 -1.45 -6.62
CA ILE A 18 9.91 -1.65 -7.64
C ILE A 18 10.89 -2.74 -7.19
N TYR A 19 11.38 -2.69 -5.96
CA TYR A 19 12.30 -3.68 -5.42
C TYR A 19 11.72 -5.09 -5.41
N ALA A 20 10.45 -5.23 -5.06
CA ALA A 20 9.75 -6.54 -5.01
C ALA A 20 9.66 -7.23 -6.39
N VAL A 21 9.65 -6.46 -7.47
CA VAL A 21 9.45 -6.98 -8.84
C VAL A 21 10.73 -6.97 -9.67
N LEU A 22 11.77 -6.28 -9.23
CA LEU A 22 13.02 -6.15 -9.99
C LEU A 22 13.64 -7.54 -10.26
N PRO A 23 13.78 -7.98 -11.53
CA PRO A 23 14.39 -9.27 -11.87
C PRO A 23 15.92 -9.18 -11.76
N GLU A 24 16.45 -9.29 -10.56
CA GLU A 24 17.85 -9.02 -10.20
C GLU A 24 18.87 -9.69 -11.10
N LYS A 25 18.72 -11.00 -11.37
CA LYS A 25 19.73 -11.77 -12.11
C LYS A 25 19.81 -11.36 -13.59
N ARG A 26 18.67 -11.20 -14.25
CA ARG A 26 18.62 -10.88 -15.69
C ARG A 26 19.09 -9.44 -15.96
N LEU A 27 18.63 -8.49 -15.15
CA LEU A 27 19.04 -7.10 -15.26
C LEU A 27 20.52 -6.89 -14.91
N ALA A 28 21.05 -7.63 -13.94
CA ALA A 28 22.48 -7.58 -13.59
C ALA A 28 23.36 -7.98 -14.78
N GLN A 29 23.01 -9.06 -15.49
CA GLN A 29 23.75 -9.49 -16.69
C GLN A 29 23.66 -8.46 -17.82
N GLN A 30 22.47 -7.94 -18.10
CA GLN A 30 22.29 -6.91 -19.13
C GLN A 30 23.01 -5.60 -18.80
N LYS A 31 23.06 -5.24 -17.50
CA LYS A 31 23.82 -4.09 -17.01
C LYS A 31 25.32 -4.22 -17.30
N ILE A 32 25.88 -5.40 -17.10
CA ILE A 32 27.30 -5.66 -17.40
C ILE A 32 27.56 -5.44 -18.90
N VAL A 33 26.70 -5.97 -19.77
CA VAL A 33 26.82 -5.79 -21.23
C VAL A 33 26.78 -4.31 -21.62
N LEU A 34 25.84 -3.53 -21.06
CA LEU A 34 25.77 -2.09 -21.34
C LEU A 34 27.01 -1.35 -20.84
N GLN A 35 27.55 -1.74 -19.69
CA GLN A 35 28.78 -1.15 -19.16
C GLN A 35 30.01 -1.47 -20.02
N THR A 36 30.12 -2.67 -20.58
CA THR A 36 31.19 -3.03 -21.52
C THR A 36 31.09 -2.26 -22.83
N LEU A 37 29.86 -1.90 -23.25
CA LEU A 37 29.60 -1.05 -24.42
C LEU A 37 29.83 0.45 -24.12
N GLY A 38 30.28 0.82 -22.92
CA GLY A 38 30.61 2.21 -22.56
C GLY A 38 29.44 3.05 -22.05
N TYR A 39 28.26 2.48 -21.83
CA TYR A 39 27.11 3.23 -21.29
C TYR A 39 27.29 3.57 -19.82
N GLY A 40 26.99 4.83 -19.44
CA GLY A 40 27.03 5.31 -18.07
C GLY A 40 25.86 4.83 -17.21
N ARG A 41 25.94 5.07 -15.89
CA ARG A 41 24.89 4.66 -14.94
C ARG A 41 23.52 5.26 -15.25
N PHE A 42 23.48 6.54 -15.63
CA PHE A 42 22.21 7.21 -15.98
C PHE A 42 21.60 6.63 -17.26
N GLN A 43 22.42 6.30 -18.23
CA GLN A 43 21.97 5.66 -19.47
C GLN A 43 21.45 4.25 -19.19
N THR A 44 22.15 3.48 -18.35
CA THR A 44 21.67 2.15 -17.90
C THR A 44 20.32 2.25 -17.18
N LEU A 45 20.12 3.27 -16.34
CA LEU A 45 18.84 3.50 -15.67
C LEU A 45 17.72 3.80 -16.67
N SER A 46 17.95 4.77 -17.58
CA SER A 46 16.91 5.25 -18.51
C SER A 46 16.58 4.25 -19.62
N TRP A 47 17.54 3.45 -20.08
CA TRP A 47 17.42 2.61 -21.27
C TRP A 47 17.17 1.14 -20.97
N LEU A 48 17.64 0.65 -19.84
CA LEU A 48 17.47 -0.74 -19.42
C LEU A 48 16.49 -0.88 -18.26
N ILE A 49 16.77 -0.21 -17.14
CA ILE A 49 16.03 -0.46 -15.89
C ILE A 49 14.62 0.11 -16.02
N LEU A 50 14.49 1.37 -16.40
CA LEU A 50 13.19 2.06 -16.44
C LEU A 50 12.19 1.40 -17.42
N PRO A 51 12.55 1.03 -18.66
CA PRO A 51 11.66 0.27 -19.53
C PRO A 51 11.30 -1.12 -19.00
N ALA A 52 12.25 -1.80 -18.34
CA ALA A 52 12.01 -3.13 -17.78
C ALA A 52 10.99 -3.11 -16.63
N ILE A 53 10.99 -2.06 -15.80
CA ILE A 53 10.07 -1.91 -14.67
C ILE A 53 8.81 -1.10 -15.01
N ALA A 54 8.74 -0.49 -16.20
CA ALA A 54 7.67 0.42 -16.60
C ALA A 54 6.24 -0.10 -16.38
N PRO A 55 5.90 -1.35 -16.70
CA PRO A 55 4.54 -1.85 -16.46
C PRO A 55 4.16 -1.83 -14.98
N VAL A 56 5.11 -2.19 -14.12
CA VAL A 56 4.90 -2.20 -12.66
C VAL A 56 4.91 -0.78 -12.12
N LEU A 57 5.86 0.04 -12.57
CA LEU A 57 5.92 1.45 -12.20
C LEU A 57 4.62 2.18 -12.58
N GLY A 58 4.07 1.92 -13.77
CA GLY A 58 2.80 2.48 -14.22
C GLY A 58 1.63 2.09 -13.30
N ALA A 59 1.53 0.82 -12.94
CA ALA A 59 0.50 0.33 -12.02
C ALA A 59 0.64 0.94 -10.61
N VAL A 60 1.87 1.04 -10.10
CA VAL A 60 2.16 1.64 -8.80
C VAL A 60 1.86 3.14 -8.82
N MET A 61 2.26 3.85 -9.87
CA MET A 61 1.97 5.28 -10.01
C MET A 61 0.46 5.55 -10.13
N LEU A 62 -0.29 4.66 -10.78
CA LEU A 62 -1.76 4.75 -10.81
C LEU A 62 -2.34 4.60 -9.40
N ALA A 63 -1.86 3.63 -8.62
CA ALA A 63 -2.30 3.45 -7.23
C ALA A 63 -1.96 4.66 -6.35
N VAL A 64 -0.75 5.21 -6.48
CA VAL A 64 -0.32 6.43 -5.78
C VAL A 64 -1.19 7.63 -6.16
N LEU A 65 -1.48 7.81 -7.45
CA LEU A 65 -2.36 8.88 -7.92
C LEU A 65 -3.80 8.72 -7.38
N ALA A 66 -4.35 7.50 -7.46
CA ALA A 66 -5.69 7.21 -6.96
C ALA A 66 -5.79 7.51 -5.45
N TRP A 67 -4.81 7.09 -4.67
CA TRP A 67 -4.73 7.38 -3.24
C TRP A 67 -4.58 8.87 -2.97
N SER A 68 -3.60 9.54 -3.59
CA SER A 68 -3.29 10.96 -3.35
C SER A 68 -4.43 11.90 -3.73
N LEU A 69 -5.21 11.56 -4.78
CA LEU A 69 -6.38 12.35 -5.20
C LEU A 69 -7.55 12.22 -4.22
N SER A 70 -7.64 11.13 -3.47
CA SER A 70 -8.79 10.83 -2.61
C SER A 70 -8.48 10.85 -1.12
N VAL A 71 -7.24 11.20 -0.74
CA VAL A 71 -6.85 11.28 0.67
C VAL A 71 -7.58 12.41 1.37
N VAL A 72 -8.31 12.09 2.42
CA VAL A 72 -9.11 13.05 3.21
C VAL A 72 -8.45 13.32 4.56
N ASP A 73 -8.06 12.27 5.28
CA ASP A 73 -7.45 12.32 6.61
C ASP A 73 -6.19 13.21 6.66
N VAL A 74 -5.22 12.94 5.79
CA VAL A 74 -3.99 13.75 5.70
C VAL A 74 -4.31 15.18 5.20
N ALA A 75 -5.30 15.32 4.31
CA ALA A 75 -5.68 16.63 3.78
C ALA A 75 -6.40 17.48 4.81
N ILE A 76 -7.16 16.91 5.74
CA ILE A 76 -7.75 17.62 6.88
C ILE A 76 -6.65 18.17 7.80
N VAL A 77 -5.62 17.36 8.05
CA VAL A 77 -4.55 17.72 9.00
C VAL A 77 -3.54 18.72 8.42
N LEU A 78 -3.13 18.52 7.17
CA LEU A 78 -2.01 19.25 6.53
C LEU A 78 -2.41 20.04 5.29
N GLY A 79 -3.63 19.89 4.84
CA GLY A 79 -4.12 20.55 3.62
C GLY A 79 -4.49 22.00 3.85
N PRO A 80 -4.77 22.74 2.77
CA PRO A 80 -5.29 24.09 2.85
C PRO A 80 -6.71 24.08 3.41
N GLY A 81 -6.98 24.96 4.38
CA GLY A 81 -8.33 25.10 4.96
C GLY A 81 -9.32 25.76 3.98
N ASN A 82 -8.84 26.72 3.18
CA ASN A 82 -9.67 27.44 2.22
C ASN A 82 -8.83 27.86 1.00
N PRO A 83 -9.15 27.41 -0.23
CA PRO A 83 -10.15 26.37 -0.55
C PRO A 83 -9.67 24.96 -0.12
N PRO A 84 -10.59 24.10 0.35
CA PRO A 84 -10.25 22.71 0.69
C PRO A 84 -9.92 21.91 -0.57
N THR A 85 -9.24 20.75 -0.39
CA THR A 85 -9.02 19.81 -1.50
C THR A 85 -10.35 19.24 -2.00
N LEU A 86 -10.39 18.82 -3.29
CA LEU A 86 -11.61 18.22 -3.88
C LEU A 86 -12.11 17.01 -3.08
N ALA A 87 -11.19 16.19 -2.54
CA ALA A 87 -11.56 15.04 -1.71
C ALA A 87 -12.21 15.46 -0.38
N VAL A 88 -11.68 16.50 0.29
CA VAL A 88 -12.25 17.04 1.52
C VAL A 88 -13.61 17.68 1.24
N LEU A 89 -13.74 18.43 0.16
CA LEU A 89 -15.01 19.05 -0.24
C LEU A 89 -16.08 17.98 -0.56
N ALA A 90 -15.70 16.94 -1.31
CA ALA A 90 -16.59 15.81 -1.60
C ALA A 90 -17.04 15.11 -0.31
N TRP A 91 -16.09 14.87 0.61
CA TRP A 91 -16.39 14.29 1.91
C TRP A 91 -17.35 15.17 2.73
N GLN A 92 -17.12 16.47 2.80
CA GLN A 92 -18.00 17.42 3.51
C GLN A 92 -19.42 17.36 2.97
N TRP A 93 -19.61 17.38 1.64
CA TRP A 93 -20.92 17.32 1.03
C TRP A 93 -21.61 15.97 1.21
N LEU A 94 -20.88 14.86 1.12
CA LEU A 94 -21.42 13.51 1.34
C LEU A 94 -21.82 13.27 2.81
N SER A 95 -21.17 13.95 3.75
CA SER A 95 -21.46 13.84 5.19
C SER A 95 -22.65 14.65 5.64
N GLN A 96 -23.21 15.51 4.78
CA GLN A 96 -24.40 16.29 5.08
C GLN A 96 -25.66 15.46 4.85
N GLY A 97 -26.68 15.63 5.70
CA GLY A 97 -27.96 14.91 5.59
C GLY A 97 -28.85 15.37 4.44
N ASP A 98 -28.49 16.45 3.72
CA ASP A 98 -29.27 17.00 2.62
C ASP A 98 -29.00 16.27 1.30
N ALA A 99 -30.06 15.78 0.65
CA ALA A 99 -29.99 15.04 -0.61
C ALA A 99 -29.31 15.84 -1.75
N GLN A 100 -29.50 17.17 -1.79
CA GLN A 100 -28.88 18.02 -2.80
C GLN A 100 -27.36 18.10 -2.61
N GLN A 101 -26.89 18.20 -1.37
CA GLN A 101 -25.46 18.21 -1.06
C GLN A 101 -24.81 16.84 -1.33
N GLN A 102 -25.50 15.76 -0.98
CA GLN A 102 -25.03 14.40 -1.28
C GLN A 102 -24.91 14.15 -2.80
N ALA A 103 -25.84 14.67 -3.60
CA ALA A 103 -25.74 14.63 -5.06
C ALA A 103 -24.51 15.38 -5.58
N LYS A 104 -24.21 16.58 -5.05
CA LYS A 104 -22.98 17.33 -5.38
C LYS A 104 -21.73 16.55 -4.98
N GLY A 105 -21.70 15.94 -3.80
CA GLY A 105 -20.59 15.10 -3.35
C GLY A 105 -20.36 13.90 -4.27
N THR A 106 -21.42 13.26 -4.72
CA THR A 106 -21.34 12.14 -5.68
C THR A 106 -20.79 12.61 -7.04
N LEU A 107 -21.19 13.78 -7.54
CA LEU A 107 -20.63 14.38 -8.76
C LEU A 107 -19.12 14.67 -8.60
N LEU A 108 -18.67 15.15 -7.43
CA LEU A 108 -17.24 15.31 -7.16
C LEU A 108 -16.49 13.98 -7.14
N CYS A 109 -17.09 12.91 -6.63
CA CYS A 109 -16.51 11.58 -6.71
C CYS A 109 -16.32 11.12 -8.16
N LEU A 110 -17.31 11.37 -9.03
CA LEU A 110 -17.17 11.11 -10.46
C LEU A 110 -16.09 11.97 -11.11
N LEU A 111 -15.99 13.23 -10.73
CA LEU A 111 -14.93 14.12 -11.20
C LEU A 111 -13.54 13.62 -10.78
N LEU A 112 -13.36 13.12 -9.56
CA LEU A 112 -12.11 12.52 -9.11
C LEU A 112 -11.73 11.28 -9.95
N LEU A 113 -12.70 10.43 -10.32
CA LEU A 113 -12.48 9.30 -11.21
C LEU A 113 -12.06 9.75 -12.63
N LEU A 114 -12.73 10.75 -13.18
CA LEU A 114 -12.39 11.31 -14.48
C LEU A 114 -11.01 11.97 -14.47
N LEU A 115 -10.68 12.69 -13.40
CA LEU A 115 -9.37 13.31 -13.23
C LEU A 115 -8.26 12.24 -13.14
N LEU A 116 -8.49 11.16 -12.39
CA LEU A 116 -7.56 10.03 -12.34
C LEU A 116 -7.36 9.42 -13.72
N ALA A 117 -8.44 9.16 -14.47
CA ALA A 117 -8.36 8.60 -15.81
C ALA A 117 -7.59 9.54 -16.77
N ALA A 118 -7.84 10.85 -16.69
CA ALA A 118 -7.13 11.85 -17.49
C ALA A 118 -5.63 11.89 -17.16
N LEU A 119 -5.27 11.89 -15.88
CA LEU A 119 -3.87 11.88 -15.44
C LEU A 119 -3.16 10.56 -15.83
N ALA A 120 -3.85 9.43 -15.72
CA ALA A 120 -3.32 8.13 -16.15
C ALA A 120 -3.08 8.10 -17.66
N ALA A 121 -4.04 8.61 -18.46
CA ALA A 121 -3.91 8.72 -19.91
C ALA A 121 -2.77 9.66 -20.32
N LEU A 122 -2.64 10.82 -19.64
CA LEU A 122 -1.54 11.76 -19.84
C LEU A 122 -0.19 11.10 -19.52
N GLY A 123 -0.08 10.45 -18.37
CA GLY A 123 1.14 9.74 -17.94
C GLY A 123 1.53 8.63 -18.93
N TYR A 124 0.56 7.86 -19.41
CA TYR A 124 0.79 6.85 -20.45
C TYR A 124 1.24 7.47 -21.78
N GLY A 125 0.60 8.59 -22.19
CA GLY A 125 0.98 9.34 -23.41
C GLY A 125 2.41 9.87 -23.33
N LEU A 126 2.78 10.48 -22.22
CA LEU A 126 4.14 10.98 -21.96
C LEU A 126 5.16 9.83 -21.93
N TRP A 127 4.82 8.71 -21.29
CA TRP A 127 5.65 7.51 -21.33
C TRP A 127 5.89 7.02 -22.75
N LYS A 128 4.83 6.91 -23.56
CA LYS A 128 4.90 6.46 -24.95
C LYS A 128 5.74 7.41 -25.81
N ALA A 129 5.58 8.73 -25.61
CA ALA A 129 6.39 9.73 -26.28
C ALA A 129 7.87 9.60 -25.89
N TRP A 130 8.15 9.44 -24.59
CA TRP A 130 9.53 9.27 -24.11
C TRP A 130 10.18 7.99 -24.65
N VAL A 131 9.48 6.85 -24.65
CA VAL A 131 10.01 5.59 -25.19
C VAL A 131 10.35 5.71 -26.69
N ARG A 132 9.58 6.49 -27.46
CA ARG A 132 9.89 6.76 -28.88
C ARG A 132 11.20 7.50 -29.05
N THR A 133 11.55 8.40 -28.12
CA THR A 133 12.85 9.11 -28.15
C THR A 133 14.04 8.22 -27.78
N LEU A 134 13.78 7.06 -27.14
CA LEU A 134 14.81 6.08 -26.78
C LEU A 134 15.10 5.05 -27.88
N ALA A 135 14.27 4.98 -28.92
CA ALA A 135 14.33 3.93 -29.96
C ALA A 135 15.63 3.94 -30.82
N ASP A 136 16.38 5.05 -30.84
CA ASP A 136 17.62 5.18 -31.63
C ASP A 136 18.87 4.78 -30.85
N LEU A 137 18.92 3.52 -30.41
CA LEU A 137 20.12 2.92 -29.80
C LEU A 137 21.15 2.56 -30.88
N THR A 138 21.95 3.51 -31.29
CA THR A 138 23.01 3.32 -32.30
C THR A 138 24.31 2.70 -31.77
N GLY A 139 24.38 2.31 -30.51
CA GLY A 139 25.55 1.62 -29.91
C GLY A 139 26.77 2.47 -29.65
N THR A 140 26.84 3.71 -30.13
CA THR A 140 28.03 4.57 -30.12
C THR A 140 27.86 5.87 -29.30
N ARG A 141 27.25 5.81 -28.12
CA ARG A 141 27.07 7.05 -27.34
C ARG A 141 28.21 7.29 -26.35
N PRO A 142 28.64 8.55 -26.20
CA PRO A 142 29.69 8.89 -25.24
C PRO A 142 29.23 8.59 -23.81
N ARG A 143 30.17 8.14 -22.98
CA ARG A 143 29.96 7.80 -21.57
C ARG A 143 29.40 9.00 -20.81
N SER A 144 28.20 8.88 -20.27
CA SER A 144 27.66 9.94 -19.42
C SER A 144 28.41 9.94 -18.07
N GLN A 145 28.98 11.08 -17.72
CA GLN A 145 29.70 11.28 -16.45
C GLN A 145 28.77 11.76 -15.32
N ARG A 146 27.46 11.82 -15.53
CA ARG A 146 26.51 12.23 -14.48
C ARG A 146 26.55 11.24 -13.33
N VAL A 147 27.02 11.70 -12.18
CA VAL A 147 27.08 10.95 -10.93
C VAL A 147 25.74 11.18 -10.21
N LEU A 148 25.02 10.10 -9.93
CA LEU A 148 23.84 10.17 -9.07
C LEU A 148 24.30 10.22 -7.59
N PRO A 149 23.72 11.07 -6.74
CA PRO A 149 24.05 11.16 -5.31
C PRO A 149 23.44 9.97 -4.55
N GLU A 150 23.93 8.77 -4.80
CA GLU A 150 23.35 7.50 -4.28
C GLU A 150 23.24 7.49 -2.75
N ARG A 151 24.28 7.99 -2.04
CA ARG A 151 24.30 8.02 -0.57
C ARG A 151 23.26 8.99 0.02
N ALA A 152 23.10 10.16 -0.60
CA ALA A 152 22.12 11.15 -0.15
C ALA A 152 20.69 10.63 -0.37
N LEU A 153 20.42 9.99 -1.53
CA LEU A 153 19.10 9.42 -1.83
C LEU A 153 18.76 8.23 -0.93
N SER A 154 19.72 7.36 -0.61
CA SER A 154 19.47 6.19 0.24
C SER A 154 19.25 6.56 1.71
N GLY A 155 19.84 7.66 2.19
CA GLY A 155 19.67 8.14 3.56
C GLY A 155 18.43 9.02 3.79
N PHE A 156 17.84 9.57 2.73
CA PHE A 156 16.78 10.58 2.85
C PHE A 156 15.52 10.06 3.56
N LEU A 157 14.97 8.93 3.12
CA LEU A 157 13.76 8.36 3.72
C LEU A 157 13.94 7.94 5.18
N PRO A 158 15.00 7.18 5.54
CA PRO A 158 15.28 6.89 6.94
C PRO A 158 15.44 8.14 7.80
N ALA A 159 16.14 9.17 7.29
CA ALA A 159 16.31 10.44 8.01
C ALA A 159 14.98 11.15 8.26
N CYS A 160 14.08 11.21 7.27
CA CYS A 160 12.73 11.74 7.46
C CYS A 160 11.96 10.96 8.52
N GLY A 161 12.02 9.63 8.51
CA GLY A 161 11.35 8.78 9.50
C GLY A 161 11.87 9.01 10.92
N VAL A 162 13.19 9.07 11.09
CA VAL A 162 13.82 9.35 12.39
C VAL A 162 13.47 10.75 12.89
N LEU A 163 13.51 11.76 12.01
CA LEU A 163 13.13 13.13 12.36
C LEU A 163 11.67 13.20 12.83
N CYS A 164 10.74 12.59 12.09
CA CYS A 164 9.33 12.55 12.49
C CYS A 164 9.14 11.87 13.86
N ALA A 165 9.78 10.72 14.08
CA ALA A 165 9.71 10.02 15.35
C ALA A 165 10.28 10.86 16.50
N ALA A 166 11.40 11.53 16.29
CA ALA A 166 12.04 12.41 17.29
C ALA A 166 11.14 13.60 17.67
N VAL A 167 10.52 14.25 16.66
CA VAL A 167 9.59 15.36 16.89
C VAL A 167 8.35 14.89 17.67
N LEU A 168 7.78 13.73 17.32
CA LEU A 168 6.65 13.17 18.06
C LEU A 168 7.02 12.85 19.50
N LEU A 169 8.22 12.28 19.74
CA LEU A 169 8.70 12.00 21.09
C LEU A 169 8.92 13.27 21.92
N MET A 170 9.39 14.36 21.30
CA MET A 170 9.56 15.65 21.97
C MET A 170 8.22 16.32 22.35
N LEU A 171 7.19 16.14 21.52
CA LEU A 171 5.88 16.75 21.72
C LEU A 171 4.98 15.89 22.62
N ALA A 172 5.25 14.60 22.76
CA ALA A 172 4.45 13.70 23.57
C ALA A 172 4.58 13.99 25.05
N GLN A 173 3.46 13.93 25.78
CA GLN A 173 3.39 13.97 27.22
C GLN A 173 2.95 12.62 27.78
N ARG A 174 3.08 12.41 29.11
CA ARG A 174 2.64 11.16 29.75
C ARG A 174 1.11 11.16 29.95
N ASP A 175 0.40 11.04 28.85
CA ASP A 175 -1.06 10.93 28.84
C ASP A 175 -1.52 9.61 28.22
N ASP A 176 -2.83 9.34 28.29
CA ASP A 176 -3.44 8.15 27.71
C ASP A 176 -3.15 8.02 26.21
N VAL A 177 -2.78 6.83 25.78
CA VAL A 177 -2.46 6.48 24.40
C VAL A 177 -3.73 6.35 23.53
N GLY A 178 -4.90 6.22 24.16
CA GLY A 178 -6.19 6.17 23.47
C GLY A 178 -6.72 4.77 23.17
N PRO A 179 -7.67 4.64 22.23
CA PRO A 179 -8.40 3.40 21.97
C PRO A 179 -7.53 2.36 21.24
N VAL A 180 -6.47 1.88 21.90
CA VAL A 180 -5.56 0.86 21.36
C VAL A 180 -6.32 -0.46 21.15
N GLY A 181 -7.23 -0.82 22.06
CA GLY A 181 -7.96 -2.10 22.03
C GLY A 181 -8.78 -2.30 20.77
N SER A 182 -9.61 -1.32 20.41
CA SER A 182 -10.41 -1.39 19.17
C SER A 182 -9.53 -1.35 17.91
N SER A 183 -8.48 -0.54 17.91
CA SER A 183 -7.51 -0.50 16.81
C SER A 183 -6.81 -1.85 16.62
N LEU A 184 -6.35 -2.48 17.72
CA LEU A 184 -5.74 -3.81 17.68
C LEU A 184 -6.73 -4.87 17.20
N SER A 185 -7.98 -4.85 17.69
CA SER A 185 -8.98 -5.85 17.30
C SER A 185 -9.27 -5.79 15.80
N PHE A 186 -9.51 -4.60 15.23
CA PHE A 186 -9.69 -4.43 13.78
C PHE A 186 -8.41 -4.80 13.00
N GLY A 187 -7.25 -4.35 13.46
CA GLY A 187 -5.97 -4.64 12.83
C GLY A 187 -5.68 -6.14 12.77
N LEU A 188 -5.79 -6.84 13.89
CA LEU A 188 -5.53 -8.28 13.98
C LEU A 188 -6.55 -9.10 13.19
N LEU A 189 -7.84 -8.80 13.36
CA LEU A 189 -8.91 -9.61 12.76
C LEU A 189 -8.94 -9.44 11.23
N SER A 190 -8.80 -8.20 10.73
CA SER A 190 -8.75 -7.97 9.28
C SER A 190 -7.49 -8.57 8.64
N SER A 191 -6.34 -8.51 9.34
CA SER A 191 -5.10 -9.11 8.82
C SER A 191 -5.15 -10.63 8.81
N LEU A 192 -5.68 -11.24 9.87
CA LEU A 192 -5.83 -12.69 9.94
C LEU A 192 -6.81 -13.19 8.87
N THR A 193 -7.98 -12.55 8.78
CA THR A 193 -8.99 -12.88 7.76
C THR A 193 -8.43 -12.65 6.35
N GLY A 194 -7.77 -11.51 6.12
CA GLY A 194 -7.12 -11.19 4.84
C GLY A 194 -6.04 -12.20 4.47
N LEU A 195 -5.24 -12.67 5.44
CA LEU A 195 -4.21 -13.69 5.20
C LEU A 195 -4.83 -15.03 4.78
N VAL A 196 -5.85 -15.48 5.50
CA VAL A 196 -6.56 -16.73 5.18
C VAL A 196 -7.20 -16.64 3.79
N VAL A 197 -7.98 -15.57 3.54
CA VAL A 197 -8.65 -15.34 2.25
C VAL A 197 -7.61 -15.20 1.12
N GLY A 198 -6.53 -14.47 1.33
CA GLY A 198 -5.46 -14.29 0.34
C GLY A 198 -4.75 -15.60 -0.02
N LEU A 199 -4.43 -16.43 0.97
CA LEU A 199 -3.83 -17.74 0.72
C LEU A 199 -4.78 -18.70 0.01
N LEU A 200 -6.07 -18.71 0.40
CA LEU A 200 -7.13 -19.49 -0.27
C LEU A 200 -7.33 -19.01 -1.71
N TRP A 201 -7.33 -17.68 -1.91
CA TRP A 201 -7.42 -17.09 -3.25
C TRP A 201 -6.25 -17.51 -4.16
N LEU A 202 -5.03 -17.52 -3.65
CA LEU A 202 -3.86 -17.94 -4.41
C LEU A 202 -3.88 -19.43 -4.77
N GLU A 203 -4.48 -20.28 -3.93
CA GLU A 203 -4.59 -21.70 -4.20
C GLU A 203 -5.80 -22.05 -5.08
N TRP A 204 -6.99 -21.56 -4.75
CA TRP A 204 -8.25 -21.96 -5.39
C TRP A 204 -8.91 -20.88 -6.23
N GLY A 205 -8.42 -19.65 -6.14
CA GLY A 205 -9.00 -18.52 -6.88
C GLY A 205 -8.88 -18.65 -8.40
N PRO A 206 -9.68 -17.87 -9.14
CA PRO A 206 -9.68 -17.89 -10.59
C PRO A 206 -8.34 -17.41 -11.15
N GLN A 207 -7.77 -18.18 -12.07
CA GLN A 207 -6.50 -17.83 -12.76
C GLN A 207 -6.69 -16.65 -13.74
N ARG A 208 -7.91 -16.45 -14.24
CA ARG A 208 -8.29 -15.38 -15.17
C ARG A 208 -9.25 -14.41 -14.47
N GLY A 209 -9.13 -13.12 -14.77
CA GLY A 209 -10.00 -12.09 -14.19
C GLY A 209 -9.56 -11.57 -12.81
N THR A 210 -8.30 -11.73 -12.45
CA THR A 210 -7.75 -11.25 -11.17
C THR A 210 -7.71 -9.72 -11.05
N LEU A 211 -8.04 -8.98 -12.11
CA LEU A 211 -8.03 -7.51 -12.11
C LEU A 211 -8.96 -6.91 -11.06
N TRP A 212 -10.10 -7.55 -10.76
CA TRP A 212 -11.05 -7.07 -9.76
C TRP A 212 -10.47 -6.95 -8.36
N VAL A 213 -9.51 -7.80 -8.00
CA VAL A 213 -8.84 -7.76 -6.69
C VAL A 213 -7.96 -6.51 -6.55
N TRP A 214 -7.44 -5.99 -7.66
CA TRP A 214 -6.58 -4.80 -7.70
C TRP A 214 -7.36 -3.50 -7.85
N LEU A 215 -8.67 -3.59 -8.13
CA LEU A 215 -9.53 -2.44 -8.34
C LEU A 215 -9.48 -1.44 -7.15
N PRO A 216 -9.51 -1.87 -5.88
CA PRO A 216 -9.43 -0.95 -4.76
C PRO A 216 -8.14 -0.13 -4.71
N LEU A 217 -7.03 -0.66 -5.23
CA LEU A 217 -5.77 0.10 -5.33
C LEU A 217 -5.73 1.04 -6.53
N ALA A 218 -6.49 0.73 -7.58
CA ALA A 218 -6.51 1.49 -8.82
C ALA A 218 -7.55 2.61 -8.84
N LEU A 219 -8.50 2.61 -7.91
CA LEU A 219 -9.58 3.61 -7.83
C LEU A 219 -9.39 4.53 -6.61
N PRO A 220 -9.90 5.77 -6.68
CA PRO A 220 -9.93 6.67 -5.54
C PRO A 220 -10.70 6.06 -4.36
N ALA A 221 -10.18 6.24 -3.14
CA ALA A 221 -10.75 5.61 -1.95
C ALA A 221 -12.15 6.12 -1.63
N LEU A 222 -12.39 7.42 -1.76
CA LEU A 222 -13.64 8.04 -1.36
C LEU A 222 -14.88 7.48 -2.09
N PRO A 223 -14.91 7.37 -3.44
CA PRO A 223 -16.01 6.73 -4.15
C PRO A 223 -16.27 5.28 -3.72
N LEU A 224 -15.21 4.52 -3.46
CA LEU A 224 -15.33 3.12 -3.04
C LEU A 224 -15.95 3.00 -1.64
N VAL A 225 -15.50 3.81 -0.69
CA VAL A 225 -16.05 3.84 0.67
C VAL A 225 -17.50 4.31 0.66
N THR A 226 -17.83 5.31 -0.18
CA THR A 226 -19.21 5.78 -0.35
C THR A 226 -20.11 4.65 -0.87
N GLY A 227 -19.65 3.89 -1.86
CA GLY A 227 -20.38 2.73 -2.39
C GLY A 227 -20.57 1.64 -1.33
N GLN A 228 -19.53 1.32 -0.56
CA GLN A 228 -19.65 0.36 0.56
C GLN A 228 -20.63 0.83 1.63
N TYR A 229 -20.59 2.11 1.99
CA TYR A 229 -21.50 2.69 2.96
C TYR A 229 -22.96 2.63 2.49
N ALA A 230 -23.22 2.96 1.23
CA ALA A 230 -24.56 2.84 0.65
C ALA A 230 -25.09 1.40 0.71
N ILE A 231 -24.24 0.41 0.40
CA ILE A 231 -24.60 -1.01 0.53
C ILE A 231 -24.87 -1.38 1.99
N ALA A 232 -24.03 -0.92 2.93
CA ALA A 232 -24.21 -1.19 4.35
C ALA A 232 -25.53 -0.64 4.89
N LEU A 233 -25.90 0.58 4.48
CA LEU A 233 -27.19 1.20 4.80
C LEU A 233 -28.38 0.38 4.25
N HIS A 234 -28.31 -0.02 2.98
CA HIS A 234 -29.37 -0.85 2.37
C HIS A 234 -29.56 -2.21 3.06
N LEU A 235 -28.47 -2.78 3.57
CA LEU A 235 -28.49 -4.06 4.28
C LEU A 235 -28.79 -3.90 5.78
N GLY A 236 -28.84 -2.68 6.31
CA GLY A 236 -29.04 -2.40 7.74
C GLY A 236 -27.90 -2.90 8.62
N ILE A 237 -26.67 -2.99 8.09
CA ILE A 237 -25.49 -3.48 8.82
C ILE A 237 -24.53 -2.35 9.20
N ASP A 238 -24.85 -1.11 8.89
CA ASP A 238 -24.09 0.06 9.34
C ASP A 238 -24.00 0.12 10.86
N GLY A 239 -22.88 0.60 11.38
CA GLY A 239 -22.59 0.61 12.82
C GLY A 239 -22.35 -0.77 13.44
N HIS A 240 -22.24 -1.85 12.65
CA HIS A 240 -21.87 -3.17 13.14
C HIS A 240 -20.36 -3.41 12.95
N TYR A 241 -19.77 -4.14 13.89
CA TYR A 241 -18.35 -4.51 13.81
C TYR A 241 -17.98 -5.24 12.51
N ALA A 242 -18.87 -6.12 12.05
CA ALA A 242 -18.68 -6.88 10.80
C ALA A 242 -18.64 -5.98 9.55
N ALA A 243 -19.41 -4.90 9.52
CA ALA A 243 -19.41 -3.96 8.40
C ALA A 243 -18.06 -3.22 8.31
N VAL A 244 -17.52 -2.78 9.45
CA VAL A 244 -16.20 -2.15 9.51
C VAL A 244 -15.12 -3.15 9.07
N LEU A 245 -15.17 -4.38 9.57
CA LEU A 245 -14.23 -5.44 9.18
C LEU A 245 -14.28 -5.71 7.68
N TRP A 246 -15.48 -5.83 7.10
CA TRP A 246 -15.67 -5.98 5.65
C TRP A 246 -15.07 -4.83 4.87
N SER A 247 -15.24 -3.60 5.35
CA SER A 247 -14.67 -2.43 4.67
C SER A 247 -13.14 -2.42 4.71
N HIS A 248 -12.55 -2.81 5.84
CA HIS A 248 -11.10 -2.92 5.96
C HIS A 248 -10.53 -3.97 5.01
N LEU A 249 -11.21 -5.12 4.86
CA LEU A 249 -10.77 -6.21 3.98
C LEU A 249 -10.66 -5.79 2.51
N LEU A 250 -11.48 -4.84 2.04
CA LEU A 250 -11.39 -4.32 0.68
C LEU A 250 -9.98 -3.77 0.35
N TRP A 251 -9.34 -3.15 1.33
CA TRP A 251 -8.01 -2.56 1.20
C TRP A 251 -6.91 -3.54 1.63
N VAL A 252 -7.12 -4.24 2.74
CA VAL A 252 -6.14 -5.17 3.31
C VAL A 252 -5.79 -6.29 2.35
N LEU A 253 -6.79 -6.88 1.67
CA LEU A 253 -6.59 -8.04 0.81
C LEU A 253 -5.66 -7.75 -0.38
N PRO A 254 -5.86 -6.72 -1.21
CA PRO A 254 -4.93 -6.43 -2.31
C PRO A 254 -3.51 -6.12 -1.82
N TRP A 255 -3.34 -5.37 -0.73
CA TRP A 255 -2.01 -5.12 -0.15
C TRP A 255 -1.30 -6.38 0.29
N MET A 256 -2.02 -7.31 0.93
CA MET A 256 -1.44 -8.59 1.33
C MET A 256 -1.07 -9.45 0.13
N LEU A 257 -1.89 -9.43 -0.93
CA LEU A 257 -1.62 -10.16 -2.16
C LEU A 257 -0.40 -9.60 -2.90
N LEU A 258 -0.13 -8.28 -2.84
CA LEU A 258 1.11 -7.70 -3.37
C LEU A 258 2.37 -8.33 -2.75
N VAL A 259 2.31 -8.67 -1.47
CA VAL A 259 3.41 -9.34 -0.76
C VAL A 259 3.46 -10.84 -1.03
N LEU A 260 2.29 -11.51 -1.03
CA LEU A 260 2.20 -12.96 -1.12
C LEU A 260 2.39 -13.50 -2.54
N GLN A 261 1.85 -12.83 -3.55
CA GLN A 261 1.82 -13.32 -4.93
C GLN A 261 3.23 -13.55 -5.53
N PRO A 262 4.22 -12.64 -5.36
CA PRO A 262 5.58 -12.89 -5.84
C PRO A 262 6.22 -14.12 -5.18
N ALA A 263 6.03 -14.29 -3.88
CA ALA A 263 6.54 -15.43 -3.13
C ALA A 263 5.86 -16.75 -3.54
N TRP A 264 4.55 -16.71 -3.76
CA TRP A 264 3.76 -17.83 -4.27
C TRP A 264 4.28 -18.30 -5.64
N ARG A 265 4.56 -17.38 -6.56
CA ARG A 265 5.07 -17.68 -7.91
C ARG A 265 6.50 -18.24 -7.91
N ARG A 266 7.26 -18.02 -6.83
CA ARG A 266 8.63 -18.54 -6.67
C ARG A 266 8.68 -19.97 -6.12
N ILE A 267 7.56 -20.56 -5.74
CA ILE A 267 7.51 -21.98 -5.32
C ILE A 267 7.87 -22.87 -6.51
N ASP A 268 8.88 -23.72 -6.34
CA ASP A 268 9.34 -24.60 -7.42
C ASP A 268 8.23 -25.59 -7.81
N PRO A 269 7.77 -25.59 -9.07
CA PRO A 269 6.76 -26.53 -9.56
C PRO A 269 7.17 -28.01 -9.40
N ARG A 270 8.47 -28.30 -9.39
CA ARG A 270 8.99 -29.67 -9.21
C ARG A 270 8.61 -30.25 -7.85
N LEU A 271 8.65 -29.44 -6.78
CA LEU A 271 8.21 -29.86 -5.44
C LEU A 271 6.74 -30.27 -5.43
N ILE A 272 5.91 -29.51 -6.14
CA ILE A 272 4.47 -29.78 -6.26
C ILE A 272 4.25 -31.08 -7.06
N LEU A 273 5.01 -31.28 -8.14
CA LEU A 273 4.93 -32.48 -8.96
C LEU A 273 5.33 -33.73 -8.14
N THR A 274 6.45 -33.68 -7.44
CA THR A 274 6.91 -34.76 -6.55
C THR A 274 5.87 -35.11 -5.48
N ALA A 275 5.26 -34.10 -4.85
CA ALA A 275 4.21 -34.35 -3.87
C ALA A 275 2.98 -35.04 -4.50
N ARG A 276 2.63 -34.69 -5.75
CA ARG A 276 1.54 -35.36 -6.49
C ARG A 276 1.87 -36.81 -6.86
N THR A 277 3.10 -37.09 -7.27
CA THR A 277 3.54 -38.48 -7.55
C THR A 277 3.52 -39.34 -6.30
N LEU A 278 3.71 -38.74 -5.11
CA LEU A 278 3.55 -39.41 -3.81
C LEU A 278 2.07 -39.53 -3.35
N GLY A 279 1.11 -39.23 -4.21
CA GLY A 279 -0.33 -39.35 -3.94
C GLY A 279 -0.91 -38.28 -3.03
N TRP A 280 -0.22 -37.14 -2.84
CA TRP A 280 -0.76 -36.05 -2.00
C TRP A 280 -1.90 -35.33 -2.70
N ARG A 281 -3.03 -35.16 -1.98
CA ARG A 281 -4.16 -34.35 -2.43
C ARG A 281 -3.80 -32.86 -2.40
N ARG A 282 -4.49 -32.05 -3.16
CA ARG A 282 -4.27 -30.58 -3.28
C ARG A 282 -4.24 -29.87 -1.92
N THR A 283 -5.19 -30.18 -1.05
CA THR A 283 -5.24 -29.62 0.32
C THR A 283 -4.03 -30.00 1.16
N LYS A 284 -3.54 -31.24 1.07
CA LYS A 284 -2.34 -31.70 1.77
C LYS A 284 -1.08 -30.97 1.26
N ILE A 285 -0.96 -30.80 -0.05
CA ILE A 285 0.14 -30.02 -0.67
C ILE A 285 0.07 -28.56 -0.21
N PHE A 286 -1.11 -27.96 -0.18
CA PHE A 286 -1.30 -26.61 0.30
C PHE A 286 -0.83 -26.44 1.75
N LEU A 287 -1.36 -27.25 2.68
CA LEU A 287 -1.10 -27.09 4.12
C LEU A 287 0.33 -27.51 4.51
N LEU A 288 0.84 -28.63 3.99
CA LEU A 288 2.11 -29.20 4.44
C LEU A 288 3.33 -28.81 3.60
N LEU A 289 3.14 -28.34 2.36
CA LEU A 289 4.24 -27.92 1.50
C LEU A 289 4.23 -26.40 1.28
N LYS A 290 3.14 -25.84 0.73
CA LYS A 290 3.09 -24.44 0.34
C LYS A 290 3.02 -23.50 1.54
N CYS A 291 2.12 -23.72 2.49
CA CYS A 291 1.99 -22.84 3.68
C CYS A 291 3.30 -22.76 4.48
N PRO A 292 4.00 -23.85 4.78
CA PRO A 292 5.30 -23.78 5.43
C PRO A 292 6.36 -23.01 4.64
N LEU A 293 6.41 -23.13 3.31
CA LEU A 293 7.36 -22.39 2.48
C LEU A 293 7.05 -20.87 2.48
N LEU A 294 5.78 -20.51 2.68
CA LEU A 294 5.30 -19.14 2.67
C LEU A 294 5.28 -18.46 4.04
N VAL A 295 5.69 -19.11 5.13
CA VAL A 295 5.60 -18.52 6.49
C VAL A 295 6.26 -17.14 6.57
N ARG A 296 7.45 -16.96 5.99
CA ARG A 296 8.13 -15.65 6.02
C ARG A 296 7.36 -14.57 5.25
N PRO A 297 6.98 -14.75 3.98
CA PRO A 297 6.16 -13.76 3.27
C PRO A 297 4.76 -13.61 3.89
N ALA A 298 4.20 -14.66 4.52
CA ALA A 298 2.92 -14.59 5.22
C ALA A 298 3.00 -13.69 6.46
N LEU A 299 4.08 -13.78 7.25
CA LEU A 299 4.31 -12.88 8.39
C LEU A 299 4.45 -11.42 7.93
N LEU A 300 5.18 -11.18 6.84
CA LEU A 300 5.31 -9.84 6.27
C LEU A 300 3.96 -9.33 5.72
N ALA A 301 3.22 -10.17 5.01
CA ALA A 301 1.89 -9.84 4.51
C ALA A 301 0.93 -9.53 5.66
N PHE A 302 0.96 -10.30 6.75
CA PHE A 302 0.17 -10.04 7.94
C PHE A 302 0.50 -8.66 8.54
N ALA A 303 1.79 -8.33 8.73
CA ALA A 303 2.20 -7.03 9.24
C ALA A 303 1.78 -5.88 8.30
N THR A 304 1.87 -6.09 6.97
CA THR A 304 1.40 -5.12 5.98
C THR A 304 -0.12 -4.94 6.07
N GLY A 305 -0.90 -6.02 6.11
CA GLY A 305 -2.35 -5.95 6.25
C GLY A 305 -2.78 -5.25 7.55
N PHE A 306 -2.08 -5.54 8.66
CA PHE A 306 -2.29 -4.88 9.93
C PHE A 306 -2.06 -3.36 9.84
N SER A 307 -0.95 -2.95 9.23
CA SER A 307 -0.64 -1.54 9.01
C SER A 307 -1.70 -0.83 8.15
N VAL A 308 -2.14 -1.48 7.07
CA VAL A 308 -3.20 -0.97 6.19
C VAL A 308 -4.51 -0.82 6.96
N SER A 309 -4.89 -1.80 7.79
CA SER A 309 -6.09 -1.72 8.62
C SER A 309 -6.01 -0.60 9.65
N MET A 310 -4.86 -0.44 10.31
CA MET A 310 -4.62 0.65 11.28
C MET A 310 -4.74 2.04 10.65
N ALA A 311 -4.40 2.18 9.37
CA ALA A 311 -4.47 3.45 8.64
C ALA A 311 -5.87 3.79 8.11
N GLN A 312 -6.89 2.94 8.30
CA GLN A 312 -8.23 3.14 7.77
C GLN A 312 -9.01 4.19 8.59
N TYR A 313 -9.18 5.38 8.04
CA TYR A 313 -9.97 6.45 8.64
C TYR A 313 -11.43 6.43 8.18
N MET A 314 -11.66 6.72 6.89
CA MET A 314 -13.00 6.84 6.32
C MET A 314 -13.86 5.57 6.43
N PRO A 315 -13.34 4.37 6.11
CA PRO A 315 -14.10 3.15 6.28
C PRO A 315 -14.54 2.93 7.72
N THR A 316 -13.66 3.18 8.70
CA THR A 316 -13.98 3.04 10.13
C THR A 316 -15.03 4.06 10.56
N LEU A 317 -14.90 5.32 10.15
CA LEU A 317 -15.79 6.40 10.56
C LEU A 317 -17.21 6.18 10.02
N TRP A 318 -17.37 5.89 8.72
CA TRP A 318 -18.67 5.79 8.08
C TRP A 318 -19.37 4.47 8.37
N LEU A 319 -18.71 3.33 8.11
CA LEU A 319 -19.36 2.02 8.33
C LEU A 319 -19.50 1.71 9.83
N GLY A 320 -18.66 2.31 10.66
CA GLY A 320 -18.78 2.22 12.13
C GLY A 320 -19.82 3.17 12.72
N ALA A 321 -20.38 4.10 11.92
CA ALA A 321 -21.33 5.11 12.38
C ALA A 321 -20.85 5.86 13.65
N GLY A 322 -19.54 6.10 13.76
CA GLY A 322 -18.91 6.74 14.92
C GLY A 322 -18.86 5.90 16.20
N ARG A 323 -19.36 4.63 16.20
CA ARG A 323 -19.40 3.77 17.40
C ARG A 323 -18.06 3.20 17.80
N PHE A 324 -17.13 3.09 16.85
CA PHE A 324 -15.81 2.47 17.06
C PHE A 324 -14.72 3.52 16.96
N ALA A 325 -14.30 4.03 18.10
CA ALA A 325 -13.13 4.89 18.16
C ALA A 325 -11.87 4.06 17.92
N THR A 326 -11.01 4.50 17.00
CA THR A 326 -9.68 3.93 16.75
C THR A 326 -8.62 5.01 16.92
N LEU A 327 -7.35 4.60 17.08
CA LEU A 327 -6.25 5.55 17.15
C LEU A 327 -6.25 6.52 15.98
N THR A 328 -6.53 6.02 14.78
CA THR A 328 -6.56 6.84 13.55
C THR A 328 -7.74 7.81 13.54
N THR A 329 -8.94 7.37 13.90
CA THR A 329 -10.12 8.25 13.93
C THR A 329 -9.98 9.34 14.99
N GLU A 330 -9.45 9.03 16.17
CA GLU A 330 -9.19 10.02 17.20
C GLU A 330 -8.05 10.98 16.84
N THR A 331 -6.96 10.48 16.24
CA THR A 331 -5.86 11.35 15.79
C THR A 331 -6.36 12.40 14.81
N VAL A 332 -7.18 12.01 13.85
CA VAL A 332 -7.77 12.97 12.88
C VAL A 332 -8.75 13.93 13.56
N ALA A 333 -9.61 13.44 14.45
CA ALA A 333 -10.54 14.30 15.19
C ALA A 333 -9.81 15.35 16.05
N LEU A 334 -8.76 14.96 16.75
CA LEU A 334 -7.96 15.86 17.59
C LEU A 334 -7.15 16.88 16.77
N SER A 335 -6.85 16.61 15.51
CA SER A 335 -6.11 17.55 14.65
C SER A 335 -6.88 18.84 14.37
N SER A 336 -8.21 18.82 14.49
CA SER A 336 -9.11 19.97 14.20
C SER A 336 -9.28 20.93 15.36
N GLY A 337 -8.68 20.72 16.53
CA GLY A 337 -8.85 21.60 17.70
C GLY A 337 -8.38 21.00 19.01
N GLY A 338 -7.71 19.86 18.99
CA GLY A 338 -7.15 19.21 20.18
C GLY A 338 -5.79 19.77 20.59
N SER A 339 -5.31 19.34 21.76
CA SER A 339 -3.99 19.71 22.23
C SER A 339 -2.91 18.95 21.44
N ILE A 340 -1.85 19.66 21.05
CA ILE A 340 -0.71 19.10 20.31
C ILE A 340 -0.06 17.91 21.03
N PRO A 341 0.15 17.92 22.36
CA PRO A 341 0.70 16.77 23.07
C PRO A 341 -0.16 15.51 22.97
N ILE A 342 -1.48 15.64 23.09
CA ILE A 342 -2.41 14.51 22.98
C ILE A 342 -2.37 13.93 21.55
N LEU A 343 -2.38 14.81 20.55
CA LEU A 343 -2.23 14.43 19.14
C LEU A 343 -0.93 13.65 18.92
N ALA A 344 0.19 14.14 19.47
CA ALA A 344 1.49 13.48 19.36
C ALA A 344 1.48 12.08 20.03
N ASN A 345 0.83 11.94 21.19
CA ASN A 345 0.69 10.64 21.86
C ASN A 345 -0.10 9.63 21.01
N ARG A 346 -1.22 10.04 20.38
CA ARG A 346 -2.00 9.18 19.49
C ARG A 346 -1.19 8.77 18.25
N ALA A 347 -0.47 9.70 17.64
CA ALA A 347 0.40 9.43 16.50
C ALA A 347 1.56 8.48 16.87
N LEU A 348 2.17 8.66 18.05
CA LEU A 348 3.16 7.73 18.58
C LEU A 348 2.57 6.35 18.84
N GLY A 349 1.36 6.28 19.40
CA GLY A 349 0.63 5.03 19.58
C GLY A 349 0.48 4.25 18.28
N LEU A 350 0.05 4.92 17.20
CA LEU A 350 -0.04 4.33 15.86
C LEU A 350 1.31 3.81 15.37
N LEU A 351 2.37 4.59 15.51
CA LEU A 351 3.72 4.24 15.07
C LEU A 351 4.27 3.06 15.89
N LEU A 352 4.12 3.07 17.21
CA LEU A 352 4.62 2.02 18.08
C LEU A 352 3.86 0.71 17.89
N VAL A 353 2.53 0.74 17.83
CA VAL A 353 1.70 -0.46 17.62
C VAL A 353 2.02 -1.09 16.27
N THR A 354 2.07 -0.31 15.21
CA THR A 354 2.41 -0.80 13.88
C THR A 354 3.85 -1.30 13.80
N GLY A 355 4.80 -0.54 14.36
CA GLY A 355 6.21 -0.89 14.42
C GLY A 355 6.49 -2.17 15.20
N THR A 356 5.79 -2.41 16.32
CA THR A 356 5.92 -3.65 17.09
C THR A 356 5.46 -4.87 16.31
N VAL A 357 4.35 -4.77 15.55
CA VAL A 357 3.88 -5.87 14.71
C VAL A 357 4.88 -6.20 13.60
N PHE A 358 5.47 -5.18 12.94
CA PHE A 358 6.55 -5.40 11.97
C PHE A 358 7.81 -5.99 12.63
N GLY A 359 8.19 -5.51 13.82
CA GLY A 359 9.32 -6.03 14.58
C GLY A 359 9.13 -7.50 14.96
N LEU A 360 7.94 -7.86 15.45
CA LEU A 360 7.58 -9.25 15.76
C LEU A 360 7.57 -10.13 14.51
N ALA A 361 6.99 -9.66 13.41
CA ALA A 361 7.01 -10.39 12.13
C ALA A 361 8.45 -10.62 11.63
N ALA A 362 9.32 -9.64 11.74
CA ALA A 362 10.73 -9.76 11.38
C ALA A 362 11.48 -10.74 12.28
N LEU A 363 11.25 -10.68 13.61
CA LEU A 363 11.84 -11.60 14.59
C LEU A 363 11.41 -13.04 14.32
N LEU A 364 10.11 -13.29 14.20
CA LEU A 364 9.56 -14.61 13.90
C LEU A 364 10.08 -15.15 12.56
N SER A 365 10.18 -14.28 11.55
CA SER A 365 10.76 -14.63 10.26
C SER A 365 12.23 -15.08 10.37
N ARG A 366 13.03 -14.42 11.22
CA ARG A 366 14.42 -14.82 11.51
C ARG A 366 14.48 -16.15 12.26
N LEU A 367 13.63 -16.36 13.26
CA LEU A 367 13.57 -17.61 14.03
C LEU A 367 13.22 -18.80 13.13
N VAL A 368 12.14 -18.67 12.34
CA VAL A 368 11.77 -19.71 11.36
C VAL A 368 12.91 -20.01 10.38
N GLY A 369 13.72 -18.98 10.05
CA GLY A 369 14.86 -19.14 9.16
C GLY A 369 16.05 -19.92 9.75
N ARG A 370 16.27 -19.79 11.06
CA ARG A 370 17.34 -20.54 11.74
C ARG A 370 17.05 -22.03 11.80
N TYR A 371 15.80 -22.41 12.03
CA TYR A 371 15.37 -23.82 12.09
C TYR A 371 15.29 -24.52 10.72
N ARG A 372 15.37 -23.76 9.60
CA ARG A 372 15.24 -24.30 8.23
C ARG A 372 16.47 -24.07 7.36
N GLN A 373 17.66 -24.18 7.92
CA GLN A 373 18.92 -24.00 7.18
C GLN A 373 19.12 -25.01 6.04
N GLY A 374 18.38 -26.12 6.00
CA GLY A 374 18.42 -27.13 4.93
C GLY A 374 17.54 -26.83 3.70
N LEU A 375 16.79 -25.71 3.66
CA LEU A 375 15.89 -25.31 2.57
C LEU A 375 16.32 -23.99 1.89
N ARG A 376 17.61 -23.68 1.95
CA ARG A 376 18.20 -22.52 1.23
C ARG A 376 18.55 -22.87 -0.20
#